data_d19f6509cffd9139c92ad4d2a32fc4ff
#
_entry.id   d19f6509cffd9139c92ad4d2a32fc4ff
#
_cell.length_a   1.000
_cell.length_b   1.000
_cell.length_c   1.000
_cell.angle_alpha   90.00
_cell.angle_beta   90.00
_cell.angle_gamma   90.00
#
_symmetry.space_group_name_H-M   'P 1'
#
loop_
_entity.id
_entity.type
_entity.pdbx_description
1 polymer ?
#
loop_
_entity_poly.entity_id
_entity_poly.type
_entity_poly.pdbx_seq_one_letter_code
_entity_poly.pdbx_strand_id
1 'polypeptide(L)'
;LEEVFARVAAIVEPRDRMRELFRRVPHEVKSHVIYSELLKALDHPVVQPVMQRVSKRRLDYLMLAFRQLGMARTEAQHRARLAYAAYVGFLQLSLQLGQPRLQHDEFDAYVEHVTATLIPTV
;
A
#
# COMPACT_ATOMS: atom_id res chain seq x y z
N LEU A 1 -6.80 4.83 7.64
CA LEU A 1 -5.78 3.76 7.65
C LEU A 1 -5.28 3.38 9.05
N GLU A 2 -5.35 4.29 10.00
CA GLU A 2 -4.87 3.99 11.36
C GLU A 2 -5.63 2.82 12.01
N GLU A 3 -6.93 2.72 11.77
CA GLU A 3 -7.73 1.60 12.25
C GLU A 3 -7.26 0.27 11.66
N VAL A 4 -6.91 0.28 10.37
CA VAL A 4 -6.39 -0.92 9.70
C VAL A 4 -5.05 -1.31 10.31
N PHE A 5 -4.15 -0.36 10.50
CA PHE A 5 -2.85 -0.63 11.12
C PHE A 5 -3.01 -1.16 12.54
N ALA A 6 -3.93 -0.59 13.33
CA ALA A 6 -4.18 -1.06 14.68
C ALA A 6 -4.72 -2.50 14.70
N ARG A 7 -5.62 -2.83 13.77
CA ARG A 7 -6.16 -4.20 13.68
C ARG A 7 -5.11 -5.22 13.27
N VAL A 8 -4.32 -4.91 12.25
CA VAL A 8 -3.29 -5.84 11.79
C VAL A 8 -2.15 -5.96 12.80
N ALA A 9 -1.87 -4.93 13.58
CA ALA A 9 -0.84 -4.97 14.62
C ALA A 9 -1.12 -6.03 15.68
N ALA A 10 -2.39 -6.40 15.89
CA ALA A 10 -2.77 -7.47 16.80
C ALA A 10 -2.46 -8.87 16.28
N ILE A 11 -2.18 -9.01 15.00
CA ILE A 11 -1.83 -10.29 14.39
C ILE A 11 -0.35 -10.56 14.66
N VAL A 12 -0.06 -11.66 15.34
CA VAL A 12 1.30 -11.95 15.84
C VAL A 12 2.23 -12.42 14.74
N GLU A 13 1.76 -13.30 13.84
CA GLU A 13 2.59 -13.85 12.78
C GLU A 13 2.79 -12.80 11.68
N PRO A 14 4.07 -12.41 11.36
CA PRO A 14 4.33 -11.30 10.45
C PRO A 14 3.77 -11.49 9.04
N ARG A 15 3.80 -12.69 8.50
CA ARG A 15 3.29 -12.97 7.16
C ARG A 15 1.78 -12.82 7.09
N ASP A 16 1.07 -13.34 8.08
CA ASP A 16 -0.38 -13.21 8.17
C ASP A 16 -0.78 -11.75 8.37
N ARG A 17 -0.03 -11.03 9.19
CA ARG A 17 -0.25 -9.60 9.44
C ARG A 17 -0.14 -8.80 8.13
N MET A 18 0.88 -9.08 7.35
CA MET A 18 1.12 -8.37 6.09
C MET A 18 0.06 -8.70 5.04
N ARG A 19 -0.37 -9.97 4.95
CA ARG A 19 -1.46 -10.38 4.07
C ARG A 19 -2.76 -9.66 4.41
N GLU A 20 -3.09 -9.57 5.69
CA GLU A 20 -4.29 -8.84 6.11
C GLU A 20 -4.19 -7.35 5.79
N LEU A 21 -3.02 -6.74 5.96
CA LEU A 21 -2.80 -5.36 5.58
C LEU A 21 -3.11 -5.17 4.09
N PHE A 22 -2.55 -6.02 3.23
CA PHE A 22 -2.74 -5.93 1.79
C PHE A 22 -4.19 -6.17 1.36
N ARG A 23 -4.94 -7.00 2.11
CA ARG A 23 -6.35 -7.25 1.83
C ARG A 23 -7.25 -6.11 2.27
N ARG A 24 -6.93 -5.46 3.39
CA ARG A 24 -7.78 -4.42 3.99
C ARG A 24 -7.56 -3.04 3.40
N VAL A 25 -6.30 -2.65 3.16
CA VAL A 25 -5.97 -1.30 2.69
C VAL A 25 -6.71 -0.93 1.39
N PRO A 26 -6.82 -1.81 0.38
CA PRO A 26 -7.53 -1.45 -0.86
C PRO A 26 -9.00 -1.06 -0.67
N HIS A 27 -9.63 -1.49 0.42
CA HIS A 27 -11.03 -1.18 0.71
C HIS A 27 -11.23 0.13 1.48
N GLU A 28 -10.15 0.82 1.84
CA GLU A 28 -10.21 2.11 2.54
C GLU A 28 -10.41 3.26 1.54
N VAL A 29 -11.57 3.27 0.90
CA VAL A 29 -11.87 4.17 -0.23
C VAL A 29 -11.73 5.64 0.16
N LYS A 30 -12.21 6.03 1.34
CA LYS A 30 -12.15 7.41 1.80
C LYS A 30 -10.71 7.93 1.89
N SER A 31 -9.82 7.11 2.45
CA SER A 31 -8.39 7.45 2.56
C SER A 31 -7.75 7.57 1.18
N HIS A 32 -8.13 6.71 0.25
CA HIS A 32 -7.62 6.72 -1.11
C HIS A 32 -8.03 7.97 -1.87
N VAL A 33 -9.29 8.40 -1.72
CA VAL A 33 -9.79 9.63 -2.36
C VAL A 33 -9.00 10.84 -1.85
N ILE A 34 -8.80 10.94 -0.55
CA ILE A 34 -8.02 12.03 0.05
C ILE A 34 -6.58 12.03 -0.49
N TYR A 35 -5.94 10.87 -0.50
CA TYR A 35 -4.57 10.75 -0.97
C TYR A 35 -4.46 11.12 -2.46
N SER A 36 -5.42 10.69 -3.27
CA SER A 36 -5.48 11.03 -4.69
C SER A 36 -5.60 12.53 -4.92
N GLU A 37 -6.43 13.21 -4.14
CA GLU A 37 -6.57 14.67 -4.22
C GLU A 37 -5.27 15.38 -3.85
N LEU A 38 -4.56 14.89 -2.84
CA LEU A 38 -3.26 15.44 -2.45
C LEU A 38 -2.20 15.25 -3.54
N LEU A 39 -2.24 14.12 -4.25
CA LEU A 39 -1.33 13.88 -5.37
C LEU A 39 -1.53 14.89 -6.51
N LYS A 40 -2.74 15.37 -6.70
CA LYS A 40 -3.03 16.41 -7.71
C LYS A 40 -2.44 17.79 -7.34
N ALA A 41 -2.14 17.99 -6.07
CA ALA A 41 -1.69 19.28 -5.54
C ALA A 41 -0.21 19.26 -5.13
N LEU A 42 0.61 18.39 -5.74
CA LEU A 42 2.03 18.26 -5.37
C LEU A 42 2.87 19.48 -5.67
N ASP A 43 2.41 20.36 -6.56
CA ASP A 43 3.08 21.64 -6.83
C ASP A 43 2.81 22.69 -5.75
N HIS A 44 1.84 22.45 -4.86
CA HIS A 44 1.55 23.37 -3.78
C HIS A 44 2.62 23.25 -2.67
N PRO A 45 3.23 24.38 -2.25
CA PRO A 45 4.39 24.33 -1.34
C PRO A 45 4.09 23.74 0.05
N VAL A 46 2.84 23.73 0.48
CA VAL A 46 2.46 23.11 1.76
C VAL A 46 2.22 21.61 1.59
N VAL A 47 1.68 21.20 0.45
CA VAL A 47 1.29 19.81 0.20
C VAL A 47 2.51 18.91 -0.02
N GLN A 48 3.47 19.36 -0.82
CA GLN A 48 4.62 18.53 -1.19
C GLN A 48 5.41 18.00 0.03
N PRO A 49 5.80 18.85 1.01
CA PRO A 49 6.52 18.34 2.19
C PRO A 49 5.71 17.34 3.01
N VAL A 50 4.39 17.54 3.12
CA VAL A 50 3.52 16.61 3.82
C VAL A 50 3.51 15.26 3.12
N MET A 51 3.37 15.26 1.79
CA MET A 51 3.34 14.04 1.01
C MET A 51 4.68 13.30 1.04
N GLN A 52 5.78 14.03 1.06
CA GLN A 52 7.10 13.41 1.22
C GLN A 52 7.20 12.68 2.56
N ARG A 53 6.73 13.29 3.65
CA ARG A 53 6.75 12.65 4.97
C ARG A 53 5.83 11.43 5.03
N VAL A 54 4.63 11.53 4.46
CA VAL A 54 3.67 10.42 4.42
C VAL A 54 4.25 9.25 3.63
N SER A 55 4.79 9.51 2.45
CA SER A 55 5.38 8.48 1.60
C SER A 55 6.58 7.81 2.27
N LYS A 56 7.45 8.60 2.90
CA LYS A 56 8.60 8.05 3.63
C LYS A 56 8.15 7.14 4.76
N ARG A 57 7.18 7.57 5.55
CA ARG A 57 6.66 6.78 6.67
C ARG A 57 6.07 5.45 6.20
N ARG A 58 5.32 5.48 5.11
CA ARG A 58 4.72 4.26 4.55
C ARG A 58 5.76 3.32 3.98
N LEU A 59 6.75 3.84 3.28
CA LEU A 59 7.86 3.04 2.76
C LEU A 59 8.67 2.41 3.89
N ASP A 60 8.97 3.17 4.94
CA ASP A 60 9.69 2.66 6.10
C ASP A 60 8.90 1.54 6.80
N TYR A 61 7.59 1.71 6.93
CA TYR A 61 6.71 0.70 7.50
C TYR A 61 6.74 -0.59 6.68
N LEU A 62 6.60 -0.47 5.36
CA LEU A 62 6.63 -1.64 4.47
C LEU A 62 7.98 -2.33 4.47
N MET A 63 9.06 -1.55 4.47
CA MET A 63 10.41 -2.13 4.54
C MET A 63 10.59 -2.93 5.82
N LEU A 64 10.18 -2.38 6.95
CA LEU A 64 10.26 -3.09 8.22
C LEU A 64 9.40 -4.36 8.20
N ALA A 65 8.19 -4.29 7.64
CA ALA A 65 7.32 -5.44 7.54
C ALA A 65 7.95 -6.57 6.70
N PHE A 66 8.55 -6.24 5.57
CA PHE A 66 9.26 -7.23 4.76
C PHE A 66 10.49 -7.78 5.48
N ARG A 67 11.22 -6.94 6.23
CA ARG A 67 12.32 -7.41 7.05
C ARG A 67 11.87 -8.43 8.10
N GLN A 68 10.71 -8.22 8.69
CA GLN A 68 10.14 -9.15 9.68
C GLN A 68 9.78 -10.51 9.08
N LEU A 69 9.64 -10.60 7.76
CA LEU A 69 9.47 -11.86 7.06
C LEU A 69 10.80 -12.62 6.84
N GLY A 70 11.92 -12.03 7.25
CA GLY A 70 13.24 -12.63 7.10
C GLY A 70 13.99 -12.18 5.84
N MET A 71 13.49 -11.21 5.10
CA MET A 71 14.17 -10.72 3.91
C MET A 71 15.41 -9.90 4.24
N ALA A 72 16.43 -10.00 3.39
CA ALA A 72 17.57 -9.12 3.44
C ALA A 72 17.14 -7.67 3.21
N ARG A 73 17.91 -6.73 3.73
CA ARG A 73 17.57 -5.30 3.69
C ARG A 73 17.31 -4.80 2.26
N THR A 74 18.17 -5.14 1.32
CA THR A 74 18.05 -4.69 -0.07
C THR A 74 16.78 -5.22 -0.72
N GLU A 75 16.47 -6.50 -0.53
CA GLU A 75 15.24 -7.09 -1.06
C GLU A 75 14.01 -6.46 -0.42
N ALA A 76 14.04 -6.24 0.89
CA ALA A 76 12.93 -5.59 1.60
C ALA A 76 12.68 -4.18 1.07
N GLN A 77 13.74 -3.42 0.76
CA GLN A 77 13.62 -2.10 0.15
C GLN A 77 12.98 -2.16 -1.23
N HIS A 78 13.41 -3.10 -2.07
CA HIS A 78 12.85 -3.26 -3.42
C HIS A 78 11.37 -3.63 -3.36
N ARG A 79 11.00 -4.56 -2.50
CA ARG A 79 9.60 -4.97 -2.36
C ARG A 79 8.72 -3.89 -1.77
N ALA A 80 9.24 -3.12 -0.82
CA ALA A 80 8.50 -1.99 -0.25
C ALA A 80 8.21 -0.94 -1.32
N ARG A 81 9.19 -0.59 -2.14
CA ARG A 81 9.02 0.36 -3.24
C ARG A 81 8.04 -0.16 -4.28
N LEU A 82 8.15 -1.43 -4.64
CA LEU A 82 7.25 -2.05 -5.62
C LEU A 82 5.81 -2.07 -5.09
N ALA A 83 5.61 -2.46 -3.85
CA ALA A 83 4.28 -2.48 -3.22
C ALA A 83 3.67 -1.09 -3.18
N TYR A 84 4.44 -0.09 -2.78
CA TYR A 84 3.93 1.28 -2.69
C TYR A 84 3.65 1.87 -4.07
N ALA A 85 4.53 1.64 -5.03
CA ALA A 85 4.34 2.10 -6.40
C ALA A 85 3.12 1.45 -7.05
N ALA A 86 2.89 0.16 -6.80
CA ALA A 86 1.70 -0.54 -7.30
C ALA A 86 0.43 0.07 -6.71
N TYR A 87 0.43 0.38 -5.41
CA TYR A 87 -0.69 1.03 -4.75
C TYR A 87 -0.96 2.42 -5.34
N VAL A 88 0.05 3.27 -5.42
CA VAL A 88 -0.09 4.64 -5.92
C VAL A 88 -0.49 4.64 -7.40
N GLY A 89 0.14 3.79 -8.21
CA GLY A 89 -0.15 3.69 -9.64
C GLY A 89 -1.58 3.23 -9.89
N PHE A 90 -2.05 2.21 -9.18
CA PHE A 90 -3.42 1.74 -9.30
C PHE A 90 -4.40 2.82 -8.87
N LEU A 91 -4.09 3.53 -7.78
CA LEU A 91 -4.91 4.61 -7.25
C LEU A 91 -5.07 5.74 -8.29
N GLN A 92 -3.98 6.15 -8.91
CA GLN A 92 -4.01 7.20 -9.94
C GLN A 92 -4.77 6.75 -11.17
N LEU A 93 -4.55 5.53 -11.65
CA LEU A 93 -5.27 5.00 -12.80
C LEU A 93 -6.76 4.92 -12.53
N SER A 94 -7.16 4.42 -11.36
CA SER A 94 -8.57 4.21 -11.02
C SER A 94 -9.30 5.51 -10.73
N LEU A 95 -8.73 6.39 -9.91
CA LEU A 95 -9.41 7.58 -9.41
C LEU A 95 -9.21 8.80 -10.31
N GLN A 96 -8.03 8.95 -10.92
CA GLN A 96 -7.72 10.13 -11.73
C GLN A 96 -7.99 9.92 -13.21
N LEU A 97 -7.78 8.71 -13.73
CA LEU A 97 -7.99 8.41 -15.14
C LEU A 97 -9.21 7.54 -15.39
N GLY A 98 -9.82 6.99 -14.33
CA GLY A 98 -11.00 6.13 -14.46
C GLY A 98 -10.75 4.80 -15.14
N GLN A 99 -9.49 4.32 -15.17
CA GLN A 99 -9.13 3.10 -15.89
C GLN A 99 -8.16 2.24 -15.10
N PRO A 100 -8.36 0.92 -15.14
CA PRO A 100 -9.61 0.25 -15.45
C PRO A 100 -10.54 0.28 -14.24
N ARG A 101 -11.84 0.31 -14.47
CA ARG A 101 -12.79 0.09 -13.38
C ARG A 101 -13.01 -1.41 -13.28
N LEU A 102 -12.40 -2.03 -12.32
CA LEU A 102 -12.56 -3.45 -12.09
C LEU A 102 -13.88 -3.72 -11.37
N GLN A 103 -14.55 -4.79 -11.76
CA GLN A 103 -15.69 -5.31 -11.00
C GLN A 103 -15.17 -5.80 -9.64
N HIS A 104 -16.09 -5.98 -8.68
CA HIS A 104 -15.71 -6.33 -7.31
C HIS A 104 -14.87 -7.61 -7.24
N ASP A 105 -15.27 -8.66 -7.97
CA ASP A 105 -14.53 -9.92 -8.01
C ASP A 105 -13.20 -9.79 -8.74
N GLU A 106 -13.13 -9.00 -9.80
CA GLU A 106 -11.87 -8.71 -10.51
C GLU A 106 -10.91 -7.93 -9.62
N PHE A 107 -11.43 -6.98 -8.84
CA PHE A 107 -10.61 -6.22 -7.90
C PHE A 107 -10.01 -7.10 -6.82
N ASP A 108 -10.83 -7.98 -6.23
CA ASP A 108 -10.35 -8.92 -5.21
C ASP A 108 -9.30 -9.88 -5.77
N ALA A 109 -9.50 -10.37 -7.00
CA ALA A 109 -8.52 -11.22 -7.67
C ALA A 109 -7.20 -10.49 -7.91
N TYR A 110 -7.26 -9.21 -8.31
CA TYR A 110 -6.07 -8.40 -8.49
C TYR A 110 -5.32 -8.22 -7.16
N VAL A 111 -6.04 -7.91 -6.08
CA VAL A 111 -5.43 -7.76 -4.74
C VAL A 111 -4.75 -9.05 -4.30
N GLU A 112 -5.39 -10.20 -4.51
CA GLU A 112 -4.80 -11.50 -4.19
C GLU A 112 -3.55 -11.78 -5.04
N HIS A 113 -3.55 -11.39 -6.30
CA HIS A 113 -2.38 -11.53 -7.17
C HIS A 113 -1.21 -10.67 -6.67
N VAL A 114 -1.46 -9.42 -6.31
CA VAL A 114 -0.43 -8.52 -5.76
C VAL A 114 0.13 -9.11 -4.46
N THR A 115 -0.75 -9.57 -3.60
CA THR A 115 -0.38 -10.18 -2.31
C THR A 115 0.51 -11.40 -2.52
N ALA A 116 0.11 -12.30 -3.40
CA ALA A 116 0.89 -13.52 -3.70
C ALA A 116 2.23 -13.20 -4.34
N THR A 117 2.29 -12.14 -5.16
CA THR A 117 3.52 -11.74 -5.85
C THR A 117 4.52 -11.12 -4.88
N LEU A 118 4.06 -10.30 -3.95
CA LEU A 118 4.92 -9.51 -3.08
C LEU A 118 5.27 -10.19 -1.76
N ILE A 119 4.38 -11.04 -1.26
CA ILE A 119 4.58 -11.72 0.03
C ILE A 119 4.87 -13.20 -0.23
N PRO A 120 6.12 -13.65 -0.02
CA PRO A 120 6.46 -15.04 -0.26
C PRO A 120 5.75 -15.97 0.74
N THR A 121 5.40 -17.15 0.28
CA THR A 121 4.73 -18.16 1.11
C THR A 121 5.68 -18.89 2.06
N VAL A 122 6.96 -18.86 1.74
CA VAL A 122 8.00 -19.49 2.57
C VAL A 122 9.17 -18.58 2.77
#